data_e2fa2f8fef15e33f66180e7aec78db80
#
_entry.id   e2fa2f8fef15e33f66180e7aec78db80
#
_cell.length_a   1.000
_cell.length_b   1.000
_cell.length_c   1.000
_cell.angle_alpha   90.00
_cell.angle_beta   90.00
_cell.angle_gamma   90.00
#
_symmetry.space_group_name_H-M   'P 1'
#
loop_
_entity.id
_entity.type
_entity.pdbx_description
1 polymer ?
#
loop_
_entity_poly.entity_id
_entity_poly.type
_entity_poly.pdbx_seq_one_letter_code
_entity_poly.pdbx_strand_id
1 'polypeptide(L)'
;IGSGLVGSEMCIRDSCVPFAFLTRLFYSWTGSYGVALILFTLVVKLVLLPFQLKSKKSMLRMNRMQGKIKDIQTRYANNQQRQQEAMQELYMKEGINPMSGCLWSMIPFPILIALYYIIRVPLRYFMSLSESVIAEITTLAGTLGFTAAEGSQAYEQIYLAKFIHEHWADFAGKFDGLIDLNYNFLHIDLAAQPSSLFSQFPGGGWPVWGALLLPIISAGIQFAMSLITMRTNGSTPNGSAKTMMYLMPLMSLWMGYILPSALCVYWIANSAFSLIQELTLNKYFNKKLDREETEKEKAAREKRYAKYQKQKELMAQQQASYNSGKKQNNQQGKKKQSSGEKKKNPGTNESGRVGQRPYARGRAYNESHYNDD
;
A
#
# COMPACT_ATOMS: atom_id res chain seq x y z
N ILE A 1 -26.36 -4.79 5.91
CA ILE A 1 -25.12 -4.91 5.08
C ILE A 1 -25.12 -3.86 3.94
N GLY A 2 -26.29 -3.31 3.53
CA GLY A 2 -26.38 -2.38 2.39
C GLY A 2 -25.82 -0.97 2.60
N SER A 3 -25.85 -0.41 3.80
CA SER A 3 -25.41 0.98 4.04
C SER A 3 -23.88 1.20 3.99
N GLY A 4 -23.10 0.19 4.32
CA GLY A 4 -21.64 0.26 4.25
C GLY A 4 -21.09 0.21 2.81
N LEU A 5 -21.75 -0.51 1.91
CA LEU A 5 -21.36 -0.62 0.49
C LEU A 5 -21.66 0.69 -0.27
N VAL A 6 -22.82 1.32 -0.02
CA VAL A 6 -23.20 2.60 -0.65
C VAL A 6 -22.22 3.72 -0.26
N GLY A 7 -21.79 3.77 1.01
CA GLY A 7 -20.79 4.76 1.45
C GLY A 7 -19.41 4.56 0.83
N SER A 8 -18.97 3.31 0.62
CA SER A 8 -17.69 3.02 -0.01
C SER A 8 -17.70 3.32 -1.52
N GLU A 9 -18.77 3.04 -2.23
CA GLU A 9 -18.92 3.36 -3.66
C GLU A 9 -18.94 4.88 -3.91
N MET A 10 -19.62 5.65 -3.06
CA MET A 10 -19.63 7.11 -3.15
C MET A 10 -18.24 7.69 -2.93
N CYS A 11 -17.51 7.20 -1.93
CA CYS A 11 -16.14 7.63 -1.66
C CYS A 11 -15.18 7.31 -2.83
N ILE A 12 -15.31 6.14 -3.44
CA ILE A 12 -14.52 5.74 -4.62
C ILE A 12 -14.87 6.64 -5.81
N ARG A 13 -16.16 6.89 -6.05
CA ARG A 13 -16.62 7.77 -7.13
C ARG A 13 -16.03 9.17 -7.00
N ASP A 14 -16.15 9.80 -5.85
CA ASP A 14 -15.64 11.14 -5.61
C ASP A 14 -14.11 11.22 -5.77
N SER A 15 -13.41 10.16 -5.36
CA SER A 15 -11.97 10.05 -5.55
C SER A 15 -11.58 9.84 -7.03
N CYS A 16 -12.41 9.19 -7.84
CA CYS A 16 -12.15 8.96 -9.27
C CYS A 16 -12.37 10.20 -10.13
N VAL A 17 -13.28 11.12 -9.75
CA VAL A 17 -13.66 12.29 -10.55
C VAL A 17 -12.47 13.13 -11.04
N PRO A 18 -11.55 13.60 -10.18
CA PRO A 18 -10.42 14.41 -10.64
C PRO A 18 -9.46 13.65 -11.56
N PHE A 19 -9.28 12.36 -11.31
CA PHE A 19 -8.40 11.51 -12.13
C PHE A 19 -9.04 11.17 -13.47
N ALA A 20 -10.34 10.92 -13.51
CA ALA A 20 -11.11 10.70 -14.71
C ALA A 20 -11.14 11.96 -15.59
N PHE A 21 -11.37 13.13 -14.98
CA PHE A 21 -11.33 14.41 -15.70
C PHE A 21 -9.97 14.62 -16.37
N LEU A 22 -8.89 14.42 -15.63
CA LEU A 22 -7.53 14.59 -16.16
C LEU A 22 -7.22 13.59 -17.29
N THR A 23 -7.62 12.34 -17.13
CA THR A 23 -7.42 11.32 -18.17
C THR A 23 -8.25 11.62 -19.43
N ARG A 24 -9.52 12.07 -19.27
CA ARG A 24 -10.37 12.52 -20.39
C ARG A 24 -9.76 13.72 -21.13
N LEU A 25 -9.25 14.69 -20.38
CA LEU A 25 -8.62 15.87 -20.97
C LEU A 25 -7.45 15.47 -21.87
N PHE A 26 -6.58 14.58 -21.38
CA PHE A 26 -5.46 14.09 -22.20
C PHE A 26 -5.92 13.22 -23.36
N TYR A 27 -6.96 12.42 -23.16
CA TYR A 27 -7.54 11.64 -24.23
C TYR A 27 -8.14 12.51 -25.35
N SER A 28 -8.84 13.60 -24.99
CA SER A 28 -9.41 14.54 -25.98
C SER A 28 -8.32 15.28 -26.79
N TRP A 29 -7.12 15.46 -26.22
CA TRP A 29 -6.00 16.11 -26.93
C TRP A 29 -5.23 15.15 -27.83
N THR A 30 -5.09 13.90 -27.41
CA THR A 30 -4.17 12.94 -28.06
C THR A 30 -4.88 11.90 -28.92
N GLY A 31 -6.17 11.67 -28.70
CA GLY A 31 -6.93 10.60 -29.34
C GLY A 31 -6.44 9.20 -29.00
N SER A 32 -5.47 9.05 -28.11
CA SER A 32 -4.86 7.76 -27.75
C SER A 32 -4.95 7.51 -26.25
N TYR A 33 -5.60 6.42 -25.85
CA TYR A 33 -5.77 6.07 -24.45
C TYR A 33 -4.44 5.78 -23.74
N GLY A 34 -3.50 5.11 -24.43
CA GLY A 34 -2.19 4.83 -23.89
C GLY A 34 -1.35 6.10 -23.64
N VAL A 35 -1.37 7.06 -24.58
CA VAL A 35 -0.70 8.36 -24.39
C VAL A 35 -1.35 9.14 -23.27
N ALA A 36 -2.70 9.15 -23.19
CA ALA A 36 -3.40 9.80 -22.08
C ALA A 36 -3.01 9.26 -20.71
N LEU A 37 -2.83 7.93 -20.57
CA LEU A 37 -2.34 7.30 -19.34
C LEU A 37 -0.89 7.70 -19.00
N ILE A 38 -0.02 7.82 -20.00
CA ILE A 38 1.37 8.28 -19.80
C ILE A 38 1.39 9.73 -19.30
N LEU A 39 0.62 10.63 -19.96
CA LEU A 39 0.52 12.04 -19.56
C LEU A 39 -0.12 12.18 -18.16
N PHE A 40 -1.18 11.42 -17.89
CA PHE A 40 -1.77 11.34 -16.57
C PHE A 40 -0.72 10.96 -15.51
N THR A 41 0.06 9.91 -15.79
CA THR A 41 1.11 9.45 -14.87
C THR A 41 2.16 10.54 -14.62
N LEU A 42 2.56 11.28 -15.66
CA LEU A 42 3.50 12.40 -15.55
C LEU A 42 2.97 13.48 -14.63
N VAL A 43 1.72 13.92 -14.83
CA VAL A 43 1.12 14.98 -14.00
C VAL A 43 0.97 14.52 -12.55
N VAL A 44 0.50 13.31 -12.31
CA VAL A 44 0.44 12.74 -10.95
C VAL A 44 1.82 12.71 -10.29
N LYS A 45 2.87 12.33 -11.02
CA LYS A 45 4.25 12.35 -10.53
C LYS A 45 4.71 13.76 -10.16
N LEU A 46 4.40 14.76 -10.97
CA LEU A 46 4.74 16.15 -10.70
C LEU A 46 4.01 16.69 -9.45
N VAL A 47 2.72 16.38 -9.31
CA VAL A 47 1.92 16.77 -8.13
C VAL A 47 2.46 16.09 -6.86
N LEU A 48 2.85 14.82 -6.95
CA LEU A 48 3.39 14.08 -5.82
C LEU A 48 4.88 14.36 -5.54
N LEU A 49 5.57 15.07 -6.43
CA LEU A 49 7.01 15.35 -6.32
C LEU A 49 7.42 15.93 -4.95
N PRO A 50 6.76 16.97 -4.38
CA PRO A 50 7.16 17.53 -3.08
C PRO A 50 7.08 16.52 -1.94
N PHE A 51 6.12 15.60 -1.99
CA PHE A 51 5.97 14.53 -1.01
C PHE A 51 7.08 13.48 -1.16
N GLN A 52 7.38 13.10 -2.40
CA GLN A 52 8.44 12.14 -2.73
C GLN A 52 9.83 12.67 -2.36
N LEU A 53 10.07 13.99 -2.49
CA LEU A 53 11.30 14.64 -2.02
C LEU A 53 11.50 14.48 -0.51
N LYS A 54 10.44 14.66 0.29
CA LYS A 54 10.49 14.48 1.75
C LYS A 54 10.75 13.00 2.12
N SER A 55 10.07 12.08 1.44
CA SER A 55 10.28 10.62 1.62
C SER A 55 11.72 10.24 1.30
N LYS A 56 12.24 10.67 0.16
CA LYS A 56 13.61 10.38 -0.27
C LYS A 56 14.65 10.89 0.72
N LYS A 57 14.49 12.14 1.20
CA LYS A 57 15.38 12.71 2.22
C LYS A 57 15.39 11.86 3.50
N SER A 58 14.22 11.41 3.97
CA SER A 58 14.09 10.56 5.15
C SER A 58 14.75 9.19 4.94
N MET A 59 14.53 8.58 3.78
CA MET A 59 15.10 7.27 3.43
C MET A 59 16.64 7.32 3.34
N LEU A 60 17.21 8.35 2.71
CA LEU A 60 18.66 8.52 2.63
C LEU A 60 19.31 8.72 4.00
N ARG A 61 18.65 9.48 4.91
CA ARG A 61 19.10 9.62 6.30
C ARG A 61 19.09 8.27 7.03
N MET A 62 18.05 7.48 6.85
CA MET A 62 17.94 6.15 7.45
C MET A 62 19.01 5.19 6.90
N ASN A 63 19.29 5.25 5.60
CA ASN A 63 20.32 4.42 4.98
C ASN A 63 21.73 4.73 5.51
N ARG A 64 22.06 6.00 5.79
CA ARG A 64 23.34 6.38 6.41
C ARG A 64 23.52 5.81 7.82
N MET A 65 22.44 5.41 8.49
CA MET A 65 22.48 4.79 9.81
C MET A 65 22.51 3.27 9.79
N GLN A 66 22.51 2.64 8.62
CA GLN A 66 22.50 1.17 8.49
C GLN A 66 23.64 0.49 9.27
N GLY A 67 24.83 1.10 9.32
CA GLY A 67 25.95 0.61 10.14
C GLY A 67 25.58 0.54 11.62
N LYS A 68 25.08 1.66 12.19
CA LYS A 68 24.66 1.73 13.61
C LYS A 68 23.50 0.76 13.91
N ILE A 69 22.58 0.60 12.96
CA ILE A 69 21.45 -0.34 13.06
C ILE A 69 21.98 -1.79 13.13
N LYS A 70 22.93 -2.14 12.25
CA LYS A 70 23.54 -3.46 12.22
C LYS A 70 24.32 -3.75 13.51
N ASP A 71 25.05 -2.78 14.04
CA ASP A 71 25.76 -2.91 15.32
C ASP A 71 24.80 -3.21 16.48
N ILE A 72 23.66 -2.52 16.53
CA ILE A 72 22.62 -2.79 17.54
C ILE A 72 22.04 -4.20 17.36
N GLN A 73 21.73 -4.60 16.13
CA GLN A 73 21.20 -5.94 15.82
C GLN A 73 22.18 -7.04 16.23
N THR A 74 23.48 -6.85 16.00
CA THR A 74 24.51 -7.82 16.38
C THR A 74 24.71 -7.83 17.89
N ARG A 75 24.76 -6.65 18.53
CA ARG A 75 25.00 -6.53 20.00
C ARG A 75 23.86 -7.12 20.82
N TYR A 76 22.63 -6.99 20.36
CA TYR A 76 21.43 -7.46 21.06
C TYR A 76 20.74 -8.62 20.35
N ALA A 77 21.48 -9.46 19.62
CA ALA A 77 20.92 -10.56 18.82
C ALA A 77 20.04 -11.52 19.65
N ASN A 78 20.41 -11.77 20.91
CA ASN A 78 19.73 -12.70 21.81
C ASN A 78 18.65 -12.02 22.69
N ASN A 79 18.42 -10.71 22.55
CA ASN A 79 17.44 -9.99 23.36
C ASN A 79 16.65 -9.00 22.51
N GLN A 80 15.55 -9.48 21.95
CA GLN A 80 14.69 -8.71 21.04
C GLN A 80 14.11 -7.44 21.68
N GLN A 81 13.80 -7.48 22.97
CA GLN A 81 13.27 -6.31 23.68
C GLN A 81 14.34 -5.21 23.78
N ARG A 82 15.54 -5.55 24.21
CA ARG A 82 16.68 -4.62 24.28
C ARG A 82 17.06 -4.08 22.90
N GLN A 83 16.98 -4.92 21.88
CA GLN A 83 17.23 -4.51 20.50
C GLN A 83 16.22 -3.45 20.06
N GLN A 84 14.90 -3.65 20.32
CA GLN A 84 13.86 -2.68 19.97
C GLN A 84 14.03 -1.35 20.74
N GLU A 85 14.34 -1.40 22.03
CA GLU A 85 14.61 -0.21 22.85
C GLU A 85 15.79 0.58 22.31
N ALA A 86 16.91 -0.08 22.01
CA ALA A 86 18.11 0.57 21.48
C ALA A 86 17.88 1.14 20.06
N MET A 87 17.09 0.46 19.23
CA MET A 87 16.69 0.96 17.91
C MET A 87 15.82 2.21 18.03
N GLN A 88 14.83 2.21 18.93
CA GLN A 88 13.98 3.36 19.17
C GLN A 88 14.79 4.56 19.70
N GLU A 89 15.71 4.33 20.62
CA GLU A 89 16.60 5.36 21.14
C GLU A 89 17.49 5.95 20.04
N LEU A 90 18.06 5.11 19.16
CA LEU A 90 18.83 5.56 18.01
C LEU A 90 18.01 6.46 17.09
N TYR A 91 16.78 6.06 16.74
CA TYR A 91 15.89 6.87 15.88
C TYR A 91 15.53 8.21 16.51
N MET A 92 15.27 8.22 17.81
CA MET A 92 14.97 9.47 18.52
C MET A 92 16.20 10.38 18.64
N LYS A 93 17.38 9.83 18.90
CA LYS A 93 18.64 10.56 18.97
C LYS A 93 19.00 11.22 17.64
N GLU A 94 18.80 10.50 16.53
CA GLU A 94 19.07 11.00 15.18
C GLU A 94 17.90 11.82 14.61
N GLY A 95 16.78 11.92 15.35
CA GLY A 95 15.61 12.69 14.92
C GLY A 95 14.91 12.14 13.69
N ILE A 96 15.00 10.83 13.48
CA ILE A 96 14.42 10.11 12.33
C ILE A 96 13.18 9.36 12.78
N ASN A 97 12.10 9.51 12.02
CA ASN A 97 10.91 8.72 12.20
C ASN A 97 10.86 7.63 11.11
N PRO A 98 11.03 6.33 11.45
CA PRO A 98 11.02 5.25 10.48
C PRO A 98 9.66 5.10 9.77
N MET A 99 8.57 5.47 10.44
CA MET A 99 7.22 5.43 9.87
C MET A 99 6.99 6.50 8.78
N SER A 100 7.72 7.61 8.81
CA SER A 100 7.52 8.69 7.82
C SER A 100 7.84 8.26 6.39
N GLY A 101 8.84 7.41 6.18
CA GLY A 101 9.17 6.87 4.87
C GLY A 101 8.10 5.91 4.33
N CYS A 102 7.57 5.06 5.19
CA CYS A 102 6.53 4.08 4.84
C CYS A 102 5.19 4.75 4.50
N LEU A 103 4.76 5.75 5.29
CA LEU A 103 3.50 6.45 5.07
C LEU A 103 3.43 7.12 3.69
N TRP A 104 4.53 7.78 3.28
CA TRP A 104 4.59 8.44 1.97
C TRP A 104 4.62 7.46 0.80
N SER A 105 5.10 6.24 0.99
CA SER A 105 5.11 5.20 -0.05
C SER A 105 3.72 4.61 -0.32
N MET A 106 2.75 4.83 0.59
CA MET A 106 1.38 4.36 0.42
C MET A 106 0.47 5.32 -0.36
N ILE A 107 0.89 6.58 -0.58
CA ILE A 107 0.10 7.58 -1.33
C ILE A 107 -0.27 7.11 -2.76
N PRO A 108 0.58 6.40 -3.52
CA PRO A 108 0.21 5.91 -4.84
C PRO A 108 -0.92 4.87 -4.86
N PHE A 109 -1.21 4.17 -3.76
CA PHE A 109 -2.23 3.12 -3.74
C PHE A 109 -3.66 3.62 -4.01
N PRO A 110 -4.16 4.69 -3.38
CA PRO A 110 -5.47 5.25 -3.71
C PRO A 110 -5.58 5.66 -5.19
N ILE A 111 -4.49 6.20 -5.76
CA ILE A 111 -4.45 6.60 -7.17
C ILE A 111 -4.52 5.38 -8.09
N LEU A 112 -3.79 4.31 -7.73
CA LEU A 112 -3.83 3.05 -8.48
C LEU A 112 -5.24 2.42 -8.44
N ILE A 113 -5.89 2.44 -7.29
CA ILE A 113 -7.26 1.94 -7.14
C ILE A 113 -8.22 2.76 -8.00
N ALA A 114 -8.13 4.09 -7.94
CA ALA A 114 -8.97 4.98 -8.76
C ALA A 114 -8.74 4.74 -10.27
N LEU A 115 -7.47 4.63 -10.69
CA LEU A 115 -7.12 4.34 -12.08
C LEU A 115 -7.65 2.97 -12.52
N TYR A 116 -7.56 1.96 -11.66
CA TYR A 116 -8.12 0.63 -11.93
C TYR A 116 -9.64 0.69 -12.19
N TYR A 117 -10.39 1.46 -11.38
CA TYR A 117 -11.82 1.64 -11.60
C TYR A 117 -12.12 2.44 -12.88
N ILE A 118 -11.36 3.47 -13.19
CA ILE A 118 -11.50 4.26 -14.42
C ILE A 118 -11.28 3.39 -15.66
N ILE A 119 -10.31 2.47 -15.61
CA ILE A 119 -10.03 1.54 -16.71
C ILE A 119 -11.09 0.45 -16.79
N ARG A 120 -11.44 -0.17 -15.65
CA ARG A 120 -12.34 -1.32 -15.58
C ARG A 120 -13.81 -0.98 -15.86
N VAL A 121 -14.24 0.20 -15.42
CA VAL A 121 -15.64 0.63 -15.47
C VAL A 121 -15.73 1.99 -16.18
N PRO A 122 -15.37 2.05 -17.49
CA PRO A 122 -15.13 3.30 -18.19
C PRO A 122 -16.40 4.13 -18.40
N LEU A 123 -17.55 3.53 -18.64
CA LEU A 123 -18.79 4.28 -18.83
C LEU A 123 -19.17 5.05 -17.56
N ARG A 124 -19.04 4.42 -16.40
CA ARG A 124 -19.41 5.01 -15.12
C ARG A 124 -18.36 6.00 -14.60
N TYR A 125 -17.07 5.61 -14.58
CA TYR A 125 -16.02 6.40 -13.94
C TYR A 125 -15.26 7.29 -14.92
N PHE A 126 -14.90 6.80 -16.11
CA PHE A 126 -14.21 7.63 -17.10
C PHE A 126 -15.16 8.62 -17.79
N MET A 127 -16.32 8.17 -18.28
CA MET A 127 -17.31 9.00 -18.98
C MET A 127 -18.27 9.70 -18.01
N SER A 128 -18.39 9.22 -16.76
CA SER A 128 -19.30 9.75 -15.72
C SER A 128 -20.79 9.63 -16.09
N LEU A 129 -21.17 8.59 -16.82
CA LEU A 129 -22.55 8.33 -17.20
C LEU A 129 -23.36 7.82 -16.00
N SER A 130 -24.68 8.11 -15.99
CA SER A 130 -25.60 7.57 -14.99
C SER A 130 -25.93 6.10 -15.27
N GLU A 131 -26.33 5.37 -14.24
CA GLU A 131 -26.72 3.94 -14.38
C GLU A 131 -27.87 3.75 -15.38
N SER A 132 -28.84 4.70 -15.44
CA SER A 132 -29.94 4.66 -16.39
C SER A 132 -29.44 4.74 -17.84
N VAL A 133 -28.52 5.67 -18.12
CA VAL A 133 -27.93 5.83 -19.46
C VAL A 133 -27.08 4.60 -19.82
N ILE A 134 -26.33 4.05 -18.87
CA ILE A 134 -25.54 2.82 -19.11
C ILE A 134 -26.47 1.64 -19.43
N ALA A 135 -27.60 1.50 -18.74
CA ALA A 135 -28.59 0.46 -19.03
C ALA A 135 -29.21 0.62 -20.44
N GLU A 136 -29.53 1.84 -20.86
CA GLU A 136 -30.02 2.13 -22.21
C GLU A 136 -28.98 1.79 -23.28
N ILE A 137 -27.72 2.18 -23.06
CA ILE A 137 -26.60 1.84 -23.94
C ILE A 137 -26.41 0.33 -24.03
N THR A 138 -26.48 -0.39 -22.91
CA THR A 138 -26.34 -1.86 -22.86
C THR A 138 -27.48 -2.53 -23.62
N THR A 139 -28.72 -2.00 -23.49
CA THR A 139 -29.89 -2.50 -24.22
C THR A 139 -29.73 -2.29 -25.74
N LEU A 140 -29.29 -1.10 -26.14
CA LEU A 140 -29.04 -0.82 -27.58
C LEU A 140 -27.90 -1.72 -28.11
N ALA A 141 -26.81 -1.88 -27.36
CA ALA A 141 -25.72 -2.77 -27.74
C ALA A 141 -26.20 -4.23 -27.90
N GLY A 142 -27.09 -4.69 -27.01
CA GLY A 142 -27.71 -6.02 -27.10
C GLY A 142 -28.50 -6.21 -28.38
N THR A 143 -29.23 -5.18 -28.85
CA THR A 143 -29.96 -5.24 -30.15
C THR A 143 -29.01 -5.30 -31.33
N LEU A 144 -27.80 -4.80 -31.21
CA LEU A 144 -26.74 -4.83 -32.23
C LEU A 144 -25.86 -6.09 -32.16
N GLY A 145 -26.17 -7.01 -31.23
CA GLY A 145 -25.48 -8.29 -31.10
C GLY A 145 -24.39 -8.34 -30.02
N PHE A 146 -24.28 -7.32 -29.14
CA PHE A 146 -23.40 -7.40 -27.96
C PHE A 146 -23.92 -8.46 -27.00
N THR A 147 -23.08 -9.42 -26.70
CA THR A 147 -23.30 -10.41 -25.65
C THR A 147 -22.19 -10.34 -24.64
N ALA A 148 -22.55 -10.13 -23.37
CA ALA A 148 -21.57 -10.21 -22.29
C ALA A 148 -21.05 -11.66 -22.21
N ALA A 149 -19.75 -11.86 -22.31
CA ALA A 149 -19.17 -13.20 -22.21
C ALA A 149 -19.41 -13.77 -20.81
N GLU A 150 -19.82 -15.03 -20.71
CA GLU A 150 -20.02 -15.73 -19.44
C GLU A 150 -18.73 -15.64 -18.58
N GLY A 151 -18.86 -15.21 -17.31
CA GLY A 151 -17.73 -15.03 -16.39
C GLY A 151 -17.02 -13.67 -16.48
N SER A 152 -17.39 -12.78 -17.42
CA SER A 152 -16.73 -11.48 -17.60
C SER A 152 -17.44 -10.28 -16.94
N GLN A 153 -18.39 -10.51 -16.04
CA GLN A 153 -19.14 -9.44 -15.35
C GLN A 153 -18.24 -8.33 -14.77
N ALA A 154 -17.05 -8.71 -14.31
CA ALA A 154 -16.09 -7.76 -13.76
C ALA A 154 -15.54 -6.76 -14.80
N TYR A 155 -15.55 -7.10 -16.09
CA TYR A 155 -14.96 -6.31 -17.18
C TYR A 155 -15.97 -6.00 -18.30
N GLU A 156 -17.25 -6.21 -18.04
CA GLU A 156 -18.33 -6.02 -19.00
C GLU A 156 -18.30 -4.62 -19.63
N GLN A 157 -18.10 -3.57 -18.84
CA GLN A 157 -18.05 -2.20 -19.35
C GLN A 157 -16.83 -1.92 -20.24
N ILE A 158 -15.72 -2.61 -20.07
CA ILE A 158 -14.58 -2.52 -20.99
C ILE A 158 -14.97 -3.10 -22.36
N TYR A 159 -15.56 -4.29 -22.35
CA TYR A 159 -16.01 -4.93 -23.60
C TYR A 159 -17.11 -4.15 -24.27
N LEU A 160 -18.05 -3.59 -23.48
CA LEU A 160 -19.09 -2.70 -24.00
C LEU A 160 -18.50 -1.44 -24.62
N ALA A 161 -17.53 -0.79 -23.98
CA ALA A 161 -16.87 0.40 -24.52
C ALA A 161 -16.11 0.08 -25.82
N LYS A 162 -15.49 -1.11 -25.92
CA LYS A 162 -14.85 -1.58 -27.14
C LYS A 162 -15.88 -1.83 -28.25
N PHE A 163 -17.00 -2.49 -27.94
CA PHE A 163 -18.09 -2.71 -28.87
C PHE A 163 -18.66 -1.39 -29.38
N ILE A 164 -18.85 -0.39 -28.51
CA ILE A 164 -19.28 0.96 -28.88
C ILE A 164 -18.30 1.60 -29.86
N HIS A 165 -17.00 1.46 -29.64
CA HIS A 165 -15.98 1.98 -30.55
C HIS A 165 -16.08 1.32 -31.94
N GLU A 166 -16.25 0.01 -32.00
CA GLU A 166 -16.39 -0.75 -33.26
C GLU A 166 -17.68 -0.41 -34.01
N HIS A 167 -18.75 -0.02 -33.29
CA HIS A 167 -20.06 0.35 -33.85
C HIS A 167 -20.39 1.83 -33.59
N TRP A 168 -19.39 2.69 -33.56
CA TRP A 168 -19.55 4.10 -33.17
C TRP A 168 -20.66 4.83 -33.93
N ALA A 169 -20.84 4.54 -35.23
CA ALA A 169 -21.89 5.15 -36.04
C ALA A 169 -23.31 4.95 -35.48
N ASP A 170 -23.54 3.84 -34.78
CA ASP A 170 -24.86 3.52 -34.22
C ASP A 170 -25.10 4.21 -32.86
N PHE A 171 -24.06 4.67 -32.19
CA PHE A 171 -24.12 5.30 -30.86
C PHE A 171 -23.92 6.81 -30.91
N ALA A 172 -23.21 7.32 -31.91
CA ALA A 172 -22.83 8.73 -32.01
C ALA A 172 -24.06 9.67 -31.95
N GLY A 173 -24.00 10.62 -31.01
CA GLY A 173 -25.07 11.63 -30.84
C GLY A 173 -26.36 11.14 -30.17
N LYS A 174 -26.47 9.86 -29.80
CA LYS A 174 -27.67 9.33 -29.11
C LYS A 174 -27.61 9.51 -27.59
N PHE A 175 -26.42 9.58 -27.00
CA PHE A 175 -26.21 9.65 -25.54
C PHE A 175 -25.27 10.78 -25.21
N ASP A 176 -25.73 11.70 -24.36
CA ASP A 176 -24.88 12.81 -23.87
C ASP A 176 -23.74 12.30 -23.00
N GLY A 177 -22.54 12.79 -23.29
CA GLY A 177 -21.35 12.41 -22.54
C GLY A 177 -20.71 11.08 -22.94
N LEU A 178 -21.27 10.36 -23.93
CA LEU A 178 -20.64 9.18 -24.49
C LEU A 178 -19.42 9.58 -25.33
N ILE A 179 -18.30 8.92 -25.10
CA ILE A 179 -17.01 9.19 -25.75
C ILE A 179 -16.59 7.95 -26.52
N ASP A 180 -16.17 8.16 -27.77
CA ASP A 180 -15.53 7.10 -28.57
C ASP A 180 -14.16 6.75 -27.96
N LEU A 181 -14.08 5.58 -27.31
CA LEU A 181 -12.91 5.19 -26.53
C LEU A 181 -12.10 4.10 -27.25
N ASN A 182 -11.03 4.54 -27.92
CA ASN A 182 -10.12 3.64 -28.62
C ASN A 182 -9.02 3.14 -27.67
N TYR A 183 -9.03 1.84 -27.36
CA TYR A 183 -8.03 1.18 -26.54
C TYR A 183 -6.78 0.74 -27.31
N ASN A 184 -6.72 0.96 -28.61
CA ASN A 184 -5.56 0.55 -29.41
C ASN A 184 -4.38 1.50 -29.15
N PHE A 185 -3.28 0.94 -28.68
CA PHE A 185 -2.02 1.65 -28.47
C PHE A 185 -0.86 0.81 -29.00
N LEU A 186 -0.11 1.32 -29.96
CA LEU A 186 0.97 0.58 -30.64
C LEU A 186 0.51 -0.75 -31.27
N HIS A 187 -0.72 -0.82 -31.74
CA HIS A 187 -1.40 -2.03 -32.23
C HIS A 187 -1.61 -3.11 -31.14
N ILE A 188 -1.59 -2.71 -29.87
CA ILE A 188 -1.92 -3.56 -28.73
C ILE A 188 -3.25 -3.10 -28.16
N ASP A 189 -4.14 -4.04 -27.92
CA ASP A 189 -5.42 -3.76 -27.25
C ASP A 189 -5.19 -3.61 -25.73
N LEU A 190 -5.27 -2.38 -25.23
CA LEU A 190 -5.09 -2.06 -23.81
C LEU A 190 -6.26 -2.52 -22.92
N ALA A 191 -7.42 -2.81 -23.52
CA ALA A 191 -8.57 -3.36 -22.80
C ALA A 191 -8.38 -4.86 -22.50
N ALA A 192 -7.62 -5.55 -23.34
CA ALA A 192 -7.43 -6.99 -23.21
C ALA A 192 -6.64 -7.36 -21.94
N GLN A 193 -7.06 -8.47 -21.33
CA GLN A 193 -6.29 -9.14 -20.30
C GLN A 193 -5.26 -10.06 -20.96
N PRO A 194 -3.95 -9.92 -20.70
CA PRO A 194 -2.95 -10.77 -21.34
C PRO A 194 -3.20 -12.27 -21.13
N SER A 195 -3.73 -12.67 -19.98
CA SER A 195 -4.05 -14.08 -19.70
C SER A 195 -5.06 -14.69 -20.68
N SER A 196 -6.02 -13.92 -21.19
CA SER A 196 -7.02 -14.41 -22.14
C SER A 196 -6.45 -14.64 -23.55
N LEU A 197 -5.29 -14.05 -23.85
CA LEU A 197 -4.64 -14.12 -25.16
C LEU A 197 -3.70 -15.32 -25.32
N PHE A 198 -3.46 -16.10 -24.26
CA PHE A 198 -2.60 -17.29 -24.34
C PHE A 198 -3.13 -18.33 -25.34
N SER A 199 -4.45 -18.44 -25.49
CA SER A 199 -5.07 -19.36 -26.45
C SER A 199 -4.76 -19.01 -27.93
N GLN A 200 -4.43 -17.73 -28.19
CA GLN A 200 -4.11 -17.23 -29.52
C GLN A 200 -2.59 -17.25 -29.82
N PHE A 201 -1.79 -17.63 -28.84
CA PHE A 201 -0.34 -17.74 -28.99
C PHE A 201 0.03 -19.10 -29.65
N PRO A 202 0.99 -19.14 -30.62
CA PRO A 202 1.81 -18.04 -31.16
C PRO A 202 1.21 -17.33 -32.39
N GLY A 203 0.03 -17.70 -32.86
CA GLY A 203 -0.52 -17.31 -34.17
C GLY A 203 -1.08 -15.88 -34.25
N GLY A 204 -1.32 -15.20 -33.12
CA GLY A 204 -2.06 -13.92 -33.09
C GLY A 204 -1.27 -12.67 -33.51
N GLY A 205 -0.04 -12.81 -33.96
CA GLY A 205 0.80 -11.70 -34.41
C GLY A 205 1.17 -10.70 -33.32
N TRP A 206 1.62 -9.49 -33.74
CA TRP A 206 2.11 -8.46 -32.83
C TRP A 206 1.07 -8.02 -31.75
N PRO A 207 -0.23 -7.88 -32.04
CA PRO A 207 -1.20 -7.50 -30.99
C PRO A 207 -1.20 -8.45 -29.79
N VAL A 208 -1.12 -9.76 -30.04
CA VAL A 208 -1.06 -10.79 -28.98
C VAL A 208 0.30 -10.81 -28.29
N TRP A 209 1.39 -10.83 -29.07
CA TRP A 209 2.75 -10.83 -28.54
C TRP A 209 3.02 -9.59 -27.70
N GLY A 210 2.63 -8.42 -28.19
CA GLY A 210 2.79 -7.16 -27.49
C GLY A 210 2.07 -7.15 -26.14
N ALA A 211 0.82 -7.60 -26.12
CA ALA A 211 0.03 -7.67 -24.88
C ALA A 211 0.64 -8.66 -23.86
N LEU A 212 1.14 -9.82 -24.32
CA LEU A 212 1.78 -10.82 -23.46
C LEU A 212 3.15 -10.34 -22.93
N LEU A 213 3.86 -9.50 -23.69
CA LEU A 213 5.16 -8.94 -23.28
C LEU A 213 5.04 -7.77 -22.30
N LEU A 214 3.93 -7.01 -22.33
CA LEU A 214 3.73 -5.84 -21.45
C LEU A 214 3.93 -6.16 -19.95
N PRO A 215 3.34 -7.22 -19.35
CA PRO A 215 3.59 -7.59 -17.97
C PRO A 215 5.05 -7.91 -17.68
N ILE A 216 5.73 -8.58 -18.60
CA ILE A 216 7.15 -8.96 -18.48
C ILE A 216 8.02 -7.70 -18.48
N ILE A 217 7.78 -6.79 -19.43
CA ILE A 217 8.50 -5.51 -19.52
C ILE A 217 8.25 -4.69 -18.25
N SER A 218 7.00 -4.60 -17.82
CA SER A 218 6.61 -3.88 -16.59
C SER A 218 7.35 -4.42 -15.36
N ALA A 219 7.30 -5.72 -15.13
CA ALA A 219 7.98 -6.37 -14.02
C ALA A 219 9.51 -6.23 -14.11
N GLY A 220 10.07 -6.36 -15.32
CA GLY A 220 11.50 -6.19 -15.58
C GLY A 220 11.99 -4.78 -15.26
N ILE A 221 11.26 -3.75 -15.68
CA ILE A 221 11.59 -2.35 -15.36
C ILE A 221 11.47 -2.08 -13.85
N GLN A 222 10.44 -2.61 -13.18
CA GLN A 222 10.28 -2.49 -11.73
C GLN A 222 11.43 -3.18 -10.98
N PHE A 223 11.85 -4.36 -11.44
CA PHE A 223 12.98 -5.05 -10.85
C PHE A 223 14.29 -4.29 -11.06
N ALA A 224 14.56 -3.81 -12.27
CA ALA A 224 15.72 -2.97 -12.57
C ALA A 224 15.73 -1.70 -11.70
N MET A 225 14.56 -1.04 -11.55
CA MET A 225 14.40 0.12 -10.69
C MET A 225 14.71 -0.20 -9.24
N SER A 226 14.25 -1.36 -8.72
CA SER A 226 14.56 -1.83 -7.38
C SER A 226 16.06 -2.01 -7.16
N LEU A 227 16.76 -2.64 -8.11
CA LEU A 227 18.22 -2.81 -8.06
C LEU A 227 18.97 -1.47 -8.10
N ILE A 228 18.55 -0.54 -8.97
CA ILE A 228 19.15 0.79 -9.06
C ILE A 228 18.95 1.55 -7.76
N THR A 229 17.73 1.56 -7.21
CA THR A 229 17.41 2.22 -5.94
C THR A 229 18.26 1.69 -4.78
N MET A 230 18.49 0.37 -4.74
CA MET A 230 19.38 -0.22 -3.73
C MET A 230 20.82 0.24 -3.88
N ARG A 231 21.36 0.18 -5.09
CA ARG A 231 22.74 0.61 -5.36
C ARG A 231 22.95 2.09 -5.04
N THR A 232 22.00 2.93 -5.47
CA THR A 232 22.08 4.39 -5.26
C THR A 232 21.88 4.80 -3.81
N ASN A 233 21.15 4.03 -3.02
CA ASN A 233 20.90 4.30 -1.61
C ASN A 233 21.93 3.66 -0.68
N GLY A 234 22.85 2.85 -1.20
CA GLY A 234 23.89 2.15 -0.40
C GLY A 234 23.31 1.15 0.60
N SER A 235 22.07 0.71 0.41
CA SER A 235 21.41 -0.22 1.32
C SER A 235 21.63 -1.66 0.86
N THR A 236 22.21 -2.49 1.73
CA THR A 236 22.20 -3.95 1.58
C THR A 236 20.95 -4.48 2.28
N PRO A 237 19.96 -5.00 1.54
CA PRO A 237 18.75 -5.51 2.16
C PRO A 237 19.07 -6.76 2.96
N ASN A 238 18.65 -6.78 4.22
CA ASN A 238 18.73 -7.94 5.10
C ASN A 238 17.35 -8.60 5.23
N GLY A 239 17.31 -9.93 5.26
CA GLY A 239 16.11 -10.71 5.60
C GLY A 239 14.85 -10.30 4.81
N SER A 240 13.84 -9.82 5.51
CA SER A 240 12.52 -9.44 4.96
C SER A 240 12.58 -8.38 3.84
N ALA A 241 13.51 -7.44 3.90
CA ALA A 241 13.66 -6.42 2.86
C ALA A 241 14.14 -7.02 1.53
N LYS A 242 15.00 -8.04 1.59
CA LYS A 242 15.45 -8.78 0.40
C LYS A 242 14.29 -9.57 -0.22
N THR A 243 13.51 -10.25 0.61
CA THR A 243 12.32 -10.99 0.15
C THR A 243 11.32 -10.07 -0.53
N MET A 244 11.03 -8.91 0.08
CA MET A 244 10.10 -7.91 -0.47
C MET A 244 10.55 -7.39 -1.84
N MET A 245 11.85 -7.23 -2.04
CA MET A 245 12.42 -6.77 -3.30
C MET A 245 12.14 -7.71 -4.47
N TYR A 246 12.18 -9.03 -4.25
CA TYR A 246 11.89 -10.01 -5.30
C TYR A 246 10.38 -10.29 -5.42
N LEU A 247 9.66 -10.26 -4.30
CA LEU A 247 8.23 -10.57 -4.27
C LEU A 247 7.41 -9.50 -5.00
N MET A 248 7.78 -8.22 -4.87
CA MET A 248 7.02 -7.12 -5.47
C MET A 248 6.96 -7.17 -7.02
N PRO A 249 8.08 -7.30 -7.74
CA PRO A 249 8.03 -7.48 -9.20
C PRO A 249 7.32 -8.75 -9.64
N LEU A 250 7.47 -9.85 -8.90
CA LEU A 250 6.78 -11.11 -9.19
C LEU A 250 5.25 -10.97 -9.04
N MET A 251 4.81 -10.28 -7.99
CA MET A 251 3.40 -9.97 -7.78
C MET A 251 2.85 -9.07 -8.89
N SER A 252 3.63 -8.05 -9.32
CA SER A 252 3.21 -7.17 -10.41
C SER A 252 3.16 -7.90 -11.77
N LEU A 253 4.04 -8.88 -12.00
CA LEU A 253 3.99 -9.76 -13.16
C LEU A 253 2.68 -10.56 -13.17
N TRP A 254 2.35 -11.21 -12.06
CA TRP A 254 1.11 -11.98 -11.91
C TRP A 254 -0.13 -11.10 -12.10
N MET A 255 -0.18 -9.94 -11.44
CA MET A 255 -1.28 -8.98 -11.61
C MET A 255 -1.36 -8.46 -13.04
N GLY A 256 -0.23 -8.23 -13.71
CA GLY A 256 -0.19 -7.74 -15.07
C GLY A 256 -0.80 -8.70 -16.10
N TYR A 257 -0.79 -10.01 -15.82
CA TYR A 257 -1.48 -10.99 -16.67
C TYR A 257 -2.99 -11.05 -16.44
N ILE A 258 -3.45 -10.78 -15.23
CA ILE A 258 -4.87 -10.88 -14.86
C ILE A 258 -5.63 -9.58 -15.13
N LEU A 259 -4.95 -8.44 -15.00
CA LEU A 259 -5.54 -7.11 -15.16
C LEU A 259 -5.44 -6.63 -16.62
N PRO A 260 -6.27 -5.63 -17.02
CA PRO A 260 -6.16 -5.04 -18.36
C PRO A 260 -4.76 -4.49 -18.67
N SER A 261 -4.31 -4.68 -19.90
CA SER A 261 -2.99 -4.25 -20.39
C SER A 261 -2.69 -2.76 -20.18
N ALA A 262 -3.74 -1.93 -20.10
CA ALA A 262 -3.63 -0.51 -19.77
C ALA A 262 -2.89 -0.23 -18.45
N LEU A 263 -3.06 -1.10 -17.44
CA LEU A 263 -2.34 -0.97 -16.16
C LEU A 263 -0.86 -1.26 -16.29
N CYS A 264 -0.46 -2.16 -17.19
CA CYS A 264 0.96 -2.40 -17.48
C CYS A 264 1.61 -1.16 -18.09
N VAL A 265 0.92 -0.45 -19.01
CA VAL A 265 1.39 0.83 -19.58
C VAL A 265 1.57 1.88 -18.48
N TYR A 266 0.60 2.00 -17.57
CA TYR A 266 0.73 2.89 -16.40
C TYR A 266 1.95 2.51 -15.54
N TRP A 267 2.15 1.22 -15.22
CA TRP A 267 3.29 0.78 -14.41
C TRP A 267 4.63 1.03 -15.08
N ILE A 268 4.73 0.82 -16.40
CA ILE A 268 5.93 1.12 -17.19
C ILE A 268 6.22 2.63 -17.13
N ALA A 269 5.22 3.47 -17.41
CA ALA A 269 5.36 4.93 -17.35
C ALA A 269 5.75 5.40 -15.94
N ASN A 270 5.05 4.91 -14.91
CA ASN A 270 5.34 5.22 -13.51
C ASN A 270 6.77 4.85 -13.10
N SER A 271 7.25 3.69 -13.54
CA SER A 271 8.62 3.23 -13.24
C SER A 271 9.67 4.00 -14.01
N ALA A 272 9.42 4.32 -15.28
CA ALA A 272 10.31 5.14 -16.10
C ALA A 272 10.47 6.56 -15.50
N PHE A 273 9.37 7.23 -15.15
CA PHE A 273 9.43 8.52 -14.48
C PHE A 273 10.09 8.45 -13.10
N SER A 274 9.86 7.36 -12.35
CA SER A 274 10.55 7.12 -11.07
C SER A 274 12.05 6.97 -11.24
N LEU A 275 12.49 6.30 -12.30
CA LEU A 275 13.92 6.14 -12.61
C LEU A 275 14.58 7.50 -12.91
N ILE A 276 13.96 8.31 -13.76
CA ILE A 276 14.45 9.68 -14.07
C ILE A 276 14.54 10.49 -12.77
N GLN A 277 13.50 10.43 -11.97
CA GLN A 277 13.43 11.11 -10.68
C GLN A 277 14.52 10.62 -9.71
N GLU A 278 14.73 9.31 -9.60
CA GLU A 278 15.74 8.71 -8.72
C GLU A 278 17.15 9.18 -9.08
N LEU A 279 17.50 9.11 -10.36
CA LEU A 279 18.81 9.53 -10.86
C LEU A 279 19.07 11.03 -10.63
N THR A 280 18.04 11.85 -10.85
CA THR A 280 18.13 13.31 -10.69
C THR A 280 18.23 13.69 -9.20
N LEU A 281 17.35 13.14 -8.37
CA LEU A 281 17.26 13.48 -6.96
C LEU A 281 18.44 12.94 -6.15
N ASN A 282 19.02 11.81 -6.50
CA ASN A 282 20.20 11.29 -5.80
C ASN A 282 21.38 12.23 -5.91
N LYS A 283 21.65 12.77 -7.11
CA LYS A 283 22.71 13.78 -7.29
C LYS A 283 22.48 15.01 -6.42
N TYR A 284 21.23 15.50 -6.40
CA TYR A 284 20.86 16.68 -5.61
C TYR A 284 20.96 16.43 -4.10
N PHE A 285 20.39 15.34 -3.60
CA PHE A 285 20.34 15.07 -2.16
C PHE A 285 21.68 14.62 -1.58
N ASN A 286 22.48 13.85 -2.30
CA ASN A 286 23.81 13.51 -1.84
C ASN A 286 24.65 14.77 -1.59
N LYS A 287 24.65 15.71 -2.55
CA LYS A 287 25.33 17.00 -2.39
C LYS A 287 24.78 17.82 -1.21
N LYS A 288 23.46 17.75 -0.95
CA LYS A 288 22.82 18.51 0.14
C LYS A 288 23.01 17.84 1.50
N LEU A 289 23.04 16.52 1.59
CA LEU A 289 23.24 15.76 2.83
C LEU A 289 24.71 15.72 3.24
N ASP A 290 25.65 15.91 2.30
CA ASP A 290 27.07 16.05 2.57
C ASP A 290 27.43 17.46 3.12
N ARG A 291 26.53 18.44 2.95
CA ARG A 291 26.61 19.68 3.67
C ARG A 291 26.39 19.42 5.16
N GLU A 292 27.24 19.98 6.00
CA GLU A 292 27.07 19.90 7.47
C GLU A 292 25.66 20.31 7.87
N GLU A 293 25.09 19.54 8.77
CA GLU A 293 23.77 19.82 9.35
C GLU A 293 23.76 21.23 9.93
N THR A 294 22.80 22.04 9.51
CA THR A 294 22.72 23.43 9.99
C THR A 294 22.53 23.46 11.51
N GLU A 295 23.07 24.51 12.18
CA GLU A 295 22.91 24.70 13.64
C GLU A 295 21.46 24.61 14.11
N LYS A 296 20.52 25.12 13.29
CA LYS A 296 19.07 24.97 13.56
C LYS A 296 18.60 23.52 13.56
N GLU A 297 19.10 22.70 12.62
CA GLU A 297 18.71 21.26 12.56
C GLU A 297 19.31 20.49 13.74
N LYS A 298 20.55 20.78 14.13
CA LYS A 298 21.20 20.22 15.33
C LYS A 298 20.44 20.58 16.60
N ALA A 299 20.15 21.88 16.81
CA ALA A 299 19.40 22.36 17.97
C ALA A 299 17.97 21.77 18.05
N ALA A 300 17.28 21.64 16.91
CA ALA A 300 15.95 21.03 16.86
C ALA A 300 15.99 19.53 17.20
N ARG A 301 17.03 18.82 16.75
CA ARG A 301 17.26 17.40 17.08
C ARG A 301 17.53 17.22 18.57
N GLU A 302 18.41 18.02 19.15
CA GLU A 302 18.74 17.98 20.58
C GLU A 302 17.51 18.24 21.45
N LYS A 303 16.70 19.25 21.10
CA LYS A 303 15.44 19.53 21.82
C LYS A 303 14.44 18.36 21.77
N ARG A 304 14.32 17.69 20.62
CA ARG A 304 13.45 16.50 20.50
C ARG A 304 13.96 15.33 21.33
N TYR A 305 15.28 15.10 21.32
CA TYR A 305 15.90 14.05 22.10
C TYR A 305 15.78 14.31 23.61
N ALA A 306 16.02 15.53 24.06
CA ALA A 306 15.84 15.92 25.47
C ALA A 306 14.36 15.73 25.92
N LYS A 307 13.39 16.08 25.07
CA LYS A 307 11.96 15.85 25.35
C LYS A 307 11.64 14.35 25.48
N TYR A 308 12.22 13.52 24.60
CA TYR A 308 12.06 12.06 24.67
C TYR A 308 12.65 11.48 25.94
N GLN A 309 13.85 11.89 26.34
CA GLN A 309 14.49 11.43 27.61
C GLN A 309 13.62 11.79 28.81
N LYS A 310 13.13 13.02 28.88
CA LYS A 310 12.23 13.46 29.96
C LYS A 310 10.93 12.64 30.00
N GLN A 311 10.37 12.30 28.86
CA GLN A 311 9.17 11.46 28.77
C GLN A 311 9.46 10.01 29.21
N LYS A 312 10.61 9.45 28.81
CA LYS A 312 11.07 8.12 29.22
C LYS A 312 11.28 8.03 30.74
N GLU A 313 11.89 9.05 31.35
CA GLU A 313 12.05 9.16 32.79
C GLU A 313 10.73 9.23 33.54
N LEU A 314 9.78 10.02 33.03
CA LEU A 314 8.43 10.10 33.61
C LEU A 314 7.70 8.77 33.55
N MET A 315 7.76 8.06 32.43
CA MET A 315 7.18 6.71 32.31
C MET A 315 7.86 5.71 33.25
N ALA A 316 9.18 5.74 33.36
CA ALA A 316 9.93 4.89 34.29
C ALA A 316 9.57 5.16 35.76
N GLN A 317 9.36 6.44 36.15
CA GLN A 317 8.91 6.82 37.50
C GLN A 317 7.48 6.34 37.76
N GLN A 318 6.56 6.50 36.78
CA GLN A 318 5.18 5.99 36.89
C GLN A 318 5.14 4.46 37.03
N GLN A 319 5.99 3.75 36.28
CA GLN A 319 6.09 2.30 36.35
C GLN A 319 6.72 1.82 37.67
N ALA A 320 7.69 2.55 38.19
CA ALA A 320 8.30 2.28 39.51
C ALA A 320 7.31 2.53 40.66
N SER A 321 6.53 3.62 40.60
CA SER A 321 5.47 3.93 41.60
C SER A 321 4.34 2.90 41.56
N TYR A 322 3.92 2.46 40.36
CA TYR A 322 2.93 1.39 40.22
C TYR A 322 3.41 0.06 40.80
N ASN A 323 4.69 -0.31 40.56
CA ASN A 323 5.26 -1.54 41.06
C ASN A 323 5.50 -1.50 42.60
N SER A 324 5.86 -0.34 43.16
CA SER A 324 5.98 -0.16 44.62
C SER A 324 4.61 -0.22 45.32
N GLY A 325 3.58 0.40 44.76
CA GLY A 325 2.22 0.29 45.27
C GLY A 325 1.68 -1.15 45.28
N LYS A 326 2.02 -1.92 44.24
CA LYS A 326 1.64 -3.35 44.16
C LYS A 326 2.38 -4.23 45.19
N LYS A 327 3.65 -3.90 45.51
CA LYS A 327 4.41 -4.59 46.56
C LYS A 327 3.83 -4.29 47.95
N GLN A 328 3.45 -3.04 48.26
CA GLN A 328 2.85 -2.66 49.54
C GLN A 328 1.47 -3.33 49.74
N ASN A 329 0.64 -3.38 48.70
CA ASN A 329 -0.67 -4.04 48.77
C ASN A 329 -0.56 -5.56 48.98
N ASN A 330 0.47 -6.22 48.40
CA ASN A 330 0.75 -7.63 48.66
C ASN A 330 1.33 -7.91 50.07
N GLN A 331 2.07 -6.97 50.68
CA GLN A 331 2.53 -7.10 52.07
C GLN A 331 1.43 -6.86 53.09
N GLN A 332 0.52 -5.94 52.86
CA GLN A 332 -0.64 -5.73 53.72
C GLN A 332 -1.65 -6.91 53.60
N GLY A 333 -1.79 -7.52 52.43
CA GLY A 333 -2.58 -8.73 52.26
C GLY A 333 -2.00 -9.92 53.04
N LYS A 334 -0.70 -10.08 53.09
CA LYS A 334 -0.02 -11.15 53.85
C LYS A 334 -0.07 -10.91 55.39
N LYS A 335 -0.04 -9.67 55.84
CA LYS A 335 -0.17 -9.35 57.31
C LYS A 335 -1.61 -9.55 57.86
N LYS A 336 -2.61 -9.43 57.02
CA LYS A 336 -4.02 -9.69 57.40
C LYS A 336 -4.40 -11.17 57.37
N GLN A 337 -3.59 -12.05 56.79
CA GLN A 337 -3.82 -13.51 56.73
C GLN A 337 -3.21 -14.31 57.90
N SER A 338 -2.39 -13.68 58.78
CA SER A 338 -1.78 -14.37 59.89
C SER A 338 -2.55 -14.30 61.22
N SER A 339 -3.73 -13.64 61.26
CA SER A 339 -4.53 -13.48 62.51
C SER A 339 -6.02 -13.75 62.29
N GLY A 340 -6.39 -14.71 61.43
CA GLY A 340 -7.79 -15.07 61.24
C GLY A 340 -7.92 -16.56 60.98
N GLU A 341 -8.65 -17.24 61.87
CA GLU A 341 -9.12 -18.61 61.70
C GLU A 341 -9.69 -18.85 60.32
N LYS A 342 -9.26 -19.93 59.65
CA LYS A 342 -9.77 -20.37 58.34
C LYS A 342 -11.26 -20.76 58.48
N LYS A 343 -12.16 -19.85 58.26
CA LYS A 343 -13.56 -20.19 57.92
C LYS A 343 -13.57 -20.84 56.52
N LYS A 344 -13.80 -22.13 56.45
CA LYS A 344 -14.08 -22.85 55.19
C LYS A 344 -15.34 -22.22 54.56
N ASN A 345 -15.20 -21.61 53.43
CA ASN A 345 -16.33 -21.17 52.64
C ASN A 345 -16.96 -22.42 51.96
N PRO A 346 -18.24 -22.70 52.18
CA PRO A 346 -18.90 -23.82 51.55
C PRO A 346 -19.09 -23.49 50.07
N GLY A 347 -18.28 -24.10 49.20
CA GLY A 347 -18.38 -23.96 47.75
C GLY A 347 -17.08 -23.84 47.00
N THR A 348 -15.94 -23.92 47.69
CA THR A 348 -14.63 -24.02 47.05
C THR A 348 -13.95 -25.33 47.36
N ASN A 349 -13.50 -26.07 46.34
CA ASN A 349 -12.69 -27.25 46.51
C ASN A 349 -11.24 -26.86 46.90
N GLU A 350 -10.41 -27.83 47.28
CA GLU A 350 -9.03 -27.62 47.79
C GLU A 350 -8.11 -26.83 46.84
N SER A 351 -8.41 -26.83 45.53
CA SER A 351 -7.67 -26.07 44.50
C SER A 351 -8.15 -24.61 44.32
N GLY A 352 -9.12 -24.12 45.16
CA GLY A 352 -9.60 -22.74 45.14
C GLY A 352 -10.50 -22.39 43.95
N ARG A 353 -11.17 -23.40 43.38
CA ARG A 353 -12.10 -23.21 42.26
C ARG A 353 -13.54 -23.02 42.78
N VAL A 354 -14.31 -22.16 42.15
CA VAL A 354 -15.73 -21.97 42.40
C VAL A 354 -16.51 -22.71 41.30
N GLY A 355 -17.13 -23.83 41.64
CA GLY A 355 -17.83 -24.69 40.70
C GLY A 355 -16.89 -25.33 39.64
N GLN A 356 -17.44 -25.78 38.52
CA GLN A 356 -16.67 -26.38 37.42
C GLN A 356 -15.98 -25.37 36.48
N ARG A 357 -15.78 -24.12 36.87
CA ARG A 357 -15.11 -23.14 36.04
C ARG A 357 -13.60 -23.24 36.20
N PRO A 358 -12.83 -23.52 35.12
CA PRO A 358 -11.39 -23.76 35.19
C PRO A 358 -10.57 -22.54 35.55
N TYR A 359 -11.10 -21.29 35.45
CA TYR A 359 -10.37 -20.05 35.72
C TYR A 359 -11.20 -19.04 36.50
N ALA A 360 -10.60 -18.41 37.50
CA ALA A 360 -11.07 -17.17 38.08
C ALA A 360 -10.54 -15.99 37.23
N ARG A 361 -11.40 -14.99 36.96
CA ARG A 361 -11.06 -13.78 36.20
C ARG A 361 -9.82 -13.11 36.81
N GLY A 362 -8.70 -13.02 36.07
CA GLY A 362 -7.47 -12.33 36.52
C GLY A 362 -6.34 -13.23 37.02
N ARG A 363 -6.42 -14.55 36.95
CA ARG A 363 -5.27 -15.44 37.22
C ARG A 363 -4.58 -15.83 35.92
N ALA A 364 -3.25 -15.81 35.94
CA ALA A 364 -2.44 -16.32 34.84
C ALA A 364 -2.64 -17.82 34.67
N TYR A 365 -2.62 -18.29 33.40
CA TYR A 365 -2.63 -19.70 33.07
C TYR A 365 -1.47 -20.42 33.74
N ASN A 366 -1.73 -21.57 34.36
CA ASN A 366 -0.71 -22.44 34.92
C ASN A 366 -1.00 -23.89 34.46
N GLU A 367 -0.08 -24.45 33.71
CA GLU A 367 -0.19 -25.77 33.07
C GLU A 367 -0.34 -26.93 34.05
N SER A 368 0.19 -26.78 35.29
CA SER A 368 0.07 -27.81 36.35
C SER A 368 -1.33 -28.01 36.88
N HIS A 369 -2.32 -27.19 36.51
CA HIS A 369 -3.70 -27.38 36.90
C HIS A 369 -4.52 -28.25 35.92
N TYR A 370 -3.92 -28.71 34.84
CA TYR A 370 -4.61 -29.55 33.82
C TYR A 370 -4.33 -31.05 33.97
N ASN A 371 -3.31 -31.44 34.73
CA ASN A 371 -2.85 -32.83 34.81
C ASN A 371 -3.27 -33.56 36.08
N ASP A 372 -4.18 -32.97 36.90
CA ASP A 372 -4.73 -33.60 38.06
C ASP A 372 -6.20 -34.06 37.82
N ASP A 373 -6.35 -34.98 36.85
CA ASP A 373 -7.53 -35.89 36.73
C ASP A 373 -7.07 -37.36 36.89
#